data_80b846f6654d5ba833972e8e524dc49e
#
_entry.id   80b846f6654d5ba833972e8e524dc49e
#
_cell.length_a   1.000
_cell.length_b   1.000
_cell.length_c   1.000
_cell.angle_alpha   90.00
_cell.angle_beta   90.00
_cell.angle_gamma   90.00
#
_symmetry.space_group_name_H-M   'P 1'
#
loop_
_entity.id
_entity.type
_entity.pdbx_description
1 polymer ?
#
loop_
_entity_poly.entity_id
_entity_poly.type
_entity_poly.pdbx_seq_one_letter_code
_entity_poly.pdbx_strand_id
1 'polypeptide(L)'
;DEAALKRHQRFAGDDDTRLAAVHRVAHANPSVAMATRGGYGLTRLLDRIDWKLLVRSVEHGTRWVGYSDFTALHLGLLAHGGAISWAGPTAMEDLGRPDERGGVDDVTVSCFAEAMSGELEAVGFRTDPGCDGLSLRGTLWGGNLTMVNSMMGTPHFPKVRQGILFLEDVNEHPYRIERALLQLHQAGVLAQQKAIVLGAFTEYRKSPLDRGYNLKSVIAYLRTQVKTPI
;
A
#
# COMPACT_ATOMS: atom_id res chain seq x y z
N ASP A 1 19.60 0.58 7.52
CA ASP A 1 20.72 0.98 6.65
C ASP A 1 21.02 2.46 6.89
N GLU A 2 22.28 2.85 7.03
CA GLU A 2 22.72 4.23 7.31
C GLU A 2 22.29 5.24 6.23
N ALA A 3 22.01 4.79 5.01
CA ALA A 3 21.52 5.65 3.95
C ALA A 3 20.18 6.33 4.31
N ALA A 4 19.38 5.74 5.20
CA ALA A 4 18.14 6.34 5.70
C ALA A 4 18.37 7.66 6.45
N LEU A 5 19.56 7.92 6.96
CA LEU A 5 19.95 9.16 7.69
C LEU A 5 20.46 10.26 6.75
N LYS A 6 20.74 9.95 5.48
CA LYS A 6 21.20 10.93 4.50
C LYS A 6 20.06 11.87 4.07
N ARG A 7 20.43 13.04 3.56
CA ARG A 7 19.50 14.04 3.07
C ARG A 7 19.93 14.58 1.71
N HIS A 8 19.04 14.55 0.75
CA HIS A 8 19.16 15.21 -0.54
C HIS A 8 17.78 15.71 -0.97
N GLN A 9 17.57 17.03 -0.89
CA GLN A 9 16.23 17.63 -1.06
C GLN A 9 15.21 16.99 -0.11
N ARG A 10 14.15 16.38 -0.66
CA ARG A 10 13.11 15.67 0.12
C ARG A 10 13.42 14.18 0.39
N PHE A 11 14.55 13.66 -0.09
CA PHE A 11 14.88 12.24 -0.07
C PHE A 11 15.97 11.91 0.94
N ALA A 12 16.03 10.66 1.35
CA ALA A 12 17.12 10.10 2.13
C ALA A 12 18.31 9.75 1.21
N GLY A 13 19.02 10.78 0.73
CA GLY A 13 20.08 10.66 -0.26
C GLY A 13 19.57 10.78 -1.70
N ASP A 14 20.49 10.76 -2.65
CA ASP A 14 20.20 10.70 -4.09
C ASP A 14 19.64 9.33 -4.50
N ASP A 15 19.26 9.20 -5.75
CA ASP A 15 18.65 7.97 -6.26
C ASP A 15 19.62 6.79 -6.21
N ASP A 16 20.91 7.00 -6.46
CA ASP A 16 21.94 5.95 -6.39
C ASP A 16 22.14 5.46 -4.96
N THR A 17 22.21 6.37 -4.01
CA THR A 17 22.31 6.04 -2.57
C THR A 17 21.12 5.23 -2.09
N ARG A 18 19.91 5.64 -2.45
CA ARG A 18 18.66 4.97 -2.05
C ARG A 18 18.54 3.59 -2.69
N LEU A 19 18.83 3.48 -3.99
CA LEU A 19 18.83 2.22 -4.71
C LEU A 19 19.84 1.24 -4.12
N ALA A 20 21.08 1.70 -3.89
CA ALA A 20 22.11 0.88 -3.27
C ALA A 20 21.70 0.40 -1.87
N ALA A 21 20.98 1.22 -1.09
CA ALA A 21 20.45 0.82 0.22
C ALA A 21 19.44 -0.32 0.10
N VAL A 22 18.50 -0.23 -0.84
CA VAL A 22 17.51 -1.30 -1.11
C VAL A 22 18.22 -2.61 -1.48
N HIS A 23 19.22 -2.54 -2.36
CA HIS A 23 19.98 -3.74 -2.77
C HIS A 23 20.83 -4.32 -1.63
N ARG A 24 21.49 -3.48 -0.80
CA ARG A 24 22.23 -3.97 0.38
C ARG A 24 21.32 -4.69 1.37
N VAL A 25 20.13 -4.14 1.64
CA VAL A 25 19.15 -4.79 2.52
C VAL A 25 18.71 -6.13 1.92
N ALA A 26 18.43 -6.19 0.62
CA ALA A 26 18.07 -7.43 -0.05
C ALA A 26 19.17 -8.49 -0.01
N HIS A 27 20.45 -8.08 -0.16
CA HIS A 27 21.60 -8.99 -0.03
C HIS A 27 21.81 -9.50 1.40
N ALA A 28 21.52 -8.66 2.39
CA ALA A 28 21.70 -9.01 3.80
C ALA A 28 20.65 -10.01 4.31
N ASN A 29 19.54 -10.18 3.60
CA ASN A 29 18.43 -11.07 3.96
C ASN A 29 17.98 -10.92 5.43
N PRO A 30 17.68 -9.72 5.96
CA PRO A 30 17.18 -9.59 7.32
C PRO A 30 15.81 -10.24 7.44
N SER A 31 15.43 -10.67 8.64
CA SER A 31 14.08 -11.21 8.87
C SER A 31 12.98 -10.19 8.54
N VAL A 32 13.23 -8.90 8.80
CA VAL A 32 12.33 -7.79 8.48
C VAL A 32 13.12 -6.63 7.83
N ALA A 33 12.64 -6.16 6.70
CA ALA A 33 13.10 -4.96 6.00
C ALA A 33 11.98 -3.93 6.03
N MET A 34 12.06 -2.96 6.93
CA MET A 34 11.00 -1.98 7.19
C MET A 34 11.33 -0.63 6.60
N ALA A 35 10.34 0.02 5.96
CA ALA A 35 10.45 1.41 5.56
C ALA A 35 10.62 2.32 6.78
N THR A 36 11.52 3.31 6.71
CA THR A 36 11.69 4.27 7.81
C THR A 36 10.49 5.19 7.94
N ARG A 37 9.91 5.60 6.81
CA ARG A 37 8.69 6.43 6.74
C ARG A 37 8.08 6.35 5.34
N GLY A 38 6.87 6.85 5.20
CA GLY A 38 6.25 7.12 3.90
C GLY A 38 6.87 8.32 3.17
N GLY A 39 6.24 8.75 2.09
CA GLY A 39 6.63 9.91 1.28
C GLY A 39 7.19 9.51 -0.09
N TYR A 40 6.95 10.36 -1.07
CA TYR A 40 7.26 10.15 -2.49
C TYR A 40 8.73 9.79 -2.74
N GLY A 41 8.96 8.86 -3.66
CA GLY A 41 10.27 8.68 -4.24
C GLY A 41 10.64 7.29 -4.76
N LEU A 42 9.90 6.24 -4.43
CA LEU A 42 10.18 4.89 -4.93
C LEU A 42 9.97 4.77 -6.44
N THR A 43 9.01 5.46 -7.00
CA THR A 43 8.75 5.47 -8.46
C THR A 43 9.99 5.87 -9.29
N ARG A 44 10.90 6.67 -8.75
CA ARG A 44 12.16 7.02 -9.41
C ARG A 44 13.16 5.87 -9.52
N LEU A 45 12.98 4.83 -8.74
CA LEU A 45 13.91 3.71 -8.60
C LEU A 45 13.45 2.45 -9.33
N LEU A 46 12.17 2.33 -9.62
CA LEU A 46 11.53 1.08 -10.06
C LEU A 46 12.22 0.38 -11.24
N ASP A 47 12.58 1.14 -12.28
CA ASP A 47 13.26 0.60 -13.46
C ASP A 47 14.70 0.15 -13.20
N ARG A 48 15.27 0.55 -12.06
CA ARG A 48 16.67 0.28 -11.67
C ARG A 48 16.78 -0.75 -10.55
N ILE A 49 15.67 -1.13 -9.93
CA ILE A 49 15.64 -2.17 -8.88
C ILE A 49 15.96 -3.52 -9.50
N ASP A 50 16.92 -4.24 -8.91
CA ASP A 50 17.10 -5.68 -9.20
C ASP A 50 15.97 -6.47 -8.53
N TRP A 51 14.87 -6.61 -9.26
CA TRP A 51 13.69 -7.34 -8.79
C TRP A 51 13.97 -8.81 -8.49
N LYS A 52 14.89 -9.44 -9.23
CA LYS A 52 15.29 -10.82 -8.95
C LYS A 52 15.99 -10.95 -7.61
N LEU A 53 16.80 -9.96 -7.25
CA LEU A 53 17.45 -9.91 -5.95
C LEU A 53 16.43 -9.75 -4.82
N LEU A 54 15.48 -8.82 -4.97
CA LEU A 54 14.45 -8.59 -3.95
C LEU A 54 13.54 -9.82 -3.80
N VAL A 55 13.11 -10.45 -4.89
CA VAL A 55 12.29 -11.67 -4.85
C VAL A 55 13.06 -12.79 -4.12
N ARG A 56 14.33 -13.01 -4.43
CA ARG A 56 15.16 -13.98 -3.71
C ARG A 56 15.26 -13.68 -2.20
N SER A 57 15.37 -12.41 -1.81
CA SER A 57 15.38 -12.06 -0.39
C SER A 57 14.08 -12.45 0.32
N VAL A 58 12.92 -12.33 -0.37
CA VAL A 58 11.63 -12.81 0.16
C VAL A 58 11.61 -14.33 0.27
N GLU A 59 12.14 -15.04 -0.72
CA GLU A 59 12.28 -16.51 -0.70
C GLU A 59 13.18 -16.99 0.44
N HIS A 60 14.18 -16.19 0.82
CA HIS A 60 15.04 -16.43 1.98
C HIS A 60 14.42 -15.98 3.31
N GLY A 61 13.17 -15.49 3.30
CA GLY A 61 12.42 -15.15 4.50
C GLY A 61 12.39 -13.69 4.88
N THR A 62 12.97 -12.79 4.09
CA THR A 62 12.88 -11.34 4.35
C THR A 62 11.45 -10.85 4.15
N ARG A 63 10.87 -10.24 5.19
CA ARG A 63 9.58 -9.57 5.14
C ARG A 63 9.77 -8.09 4.85
N TRP A 64 9.40 -7.65 3.65
CA TRP A 64 9.42 -6.22 3.26
C TRP A 64 8.15 -5.55 3.76
N VAL A 65 8.31 -4.56 4.64
CA VAL A 65 7.21 -3.93 5.41
C VAL A 65 7.16 -2.43 5.16
N GLY A 66 5.96 -1.90 4.92
CA GLY A 66 5.70 -0.47 4.80
C GLY A 66 4.31 -0.20 4.20
N TYR A 67 3.96 1.06 4.04
CA TYR A 67 2.71 1.51 3.42
C TYR A 67 2.92 2.84 2.67
N SER A 68 1.86 3.47 2.17
CA SER A 68 1.93 4.73 1.41
C SER A 68 2.75 4.55 0.11
N ASP A 69 3.79 5.36 -0.14
CA ASP A 69 4.68 5.25 -1.31
C ASP A 69 5.30 3.84 -1.45
N PHE A 70 5.45 3.11 -0.33
CA PHE A 70 5.97 1.75 -0.32
C PHE A 70 5.08 0.76 -1.09
N THR A 71 3.83 1.12 -1.37
CA THR A 71 2.93 0.40 -2.28
C THR A 71 3.60 0.13 -3.64
N ALA A 72 4.45 1.03 -4.13
CA ALA A 72 5.21 0.81 -5.36
C ALA A 72 6.12 -0.44 -5.28
N LEU A 73 6.77 -0.66 -4.13
CA LEU A 73 7.59 -1.86 -3.91
C LEU A 73 6.72 -3.12 -3.77
N HIS A 74 5.59 -3.03 -3.07
CA HIS A 74 4.64 -4.15 -2.95
C HIS A 74 4.17 -4.63 -4.32
N LEU A 75 3.72 -3.70 -5.16
CA LEU A 75 3.23 -4.00 -6.51
C LEU A 75 4.35 -4.57 -7.39
N GLY A 76 5.55 -3.99 -7.30
CA GLY A 76 6.71 -4.47 -8.05
C GLY A 76 7.14 -5.88 -7.66
N LEU A 77 7.22 -6.21 -6.37
CA LEU A 77 7.50 -7.56 -5.87
C LEU A 77 6.48 -8.58 -6.38
N LEU A 78 5.19 -8.21 -6.32
CA LEU A 78 4.11 -9.05 -6.81
C LEU A 78 4.17 -9.21 -8.35
N ALA A 79 4.48 -8.15 -9.09
CA ALA A 79 4.53 -8.16 -10.55
C ALA A 79 5.70 -8.98 -11.10
N HIS A 80 6.88 -8.87 -10.48
CA HIS A 80 8.13 -9.46 -10.98
C HIS A 80 8.40 -10.87 -10.49
N GLY A 81 7.79 -11.30 -9.38
CA GLY A 81 8.06 -12.62 -8.82
C GLY A 81 6.90 -13.27 -8.08
N GLY A 82 5.71 -12.65 -8.05
CA GLY A 82 4.60 -13.15 -7.22
C GLY A 82 4.92 -13.13 -5.71
N ALA A 83 5.94 -12.36 -5.33
CA ALA A 83 6.45 -12.34 -3.98
C ALA A 83 5.52 -11.61 -3.01
N ILE A 84 5.41 -12.13 -1.79
CA ILE A 84 4.60 -11.56 -0.71
C ILE A 84 5.38 -10.42 -0.05
N SER A 85 4.66 -9.35 0.27
CA SER A 85 5.15 -8.23 1.07
C SER A 85 4.07 -7.78 2.04
N TRP A 86 4.40 -6.92 2.98
CA TRP A 86 3.57 -6.65 4.14
C TRP A 86 3.18 -5.17 4.18
N ALA A 87 1.90 -4.87 3.99
CA ALA A 87 1.36 -3.55 4.29
C ALA A 87 1.28 -3.40 5.82
N GLY A 88 2.23 -2.68 6.38
CA GLY A 88 2.42 -2.60 7.83
C GLY A 88 3.09 -1.31 8.25
N PRO A 89 3.34 -1.12 9.55
CA PRO A 89 3.86 0.12 10.10
C PRO A 89 5.22 0.50 9.52
N THR A 90 5.56 1.77 9.67
CA THR A 90 6.90 2.29 9.40
C THR A 90 7.68 2.51 10.70
N ALA A 91 9.00 2.50 10.60
CA ALA A 91 9.83 2.57 11.78
C ALA A 91 9.71 3.90 12.53
N MET A 92 9.57 5.04 11.84
CA MET A 92 9.60 6.36 12.47
C MET A 92 8.21 6.97 12.69
N GLU A 93 7.23 6.70 11.83
CA GLU A 93 5.92 7.34 11.92
C GLU A 93 4.94 6.55 12.80
N ASP A 94 5.20 5.25 12.99
CA ASP A 94 4.37 4.36 13.78
C ASP A 94 5.11 3.81 15.00
N LEU A 95 6.15 3.01 14.82
CA LEU A 95 6.87 2.35 15.92
C LEU A 95 7.82 3.28 16.68
N GLY A 96 8.26 4.36 16.08
CA GLY A 96 9.10 5.41 16.69
C GLY A 96 8.37 6.73 16.83
N ARG A 97 7.04 6.74 16.90
CA ARG A 97 6.26 7.98 17.04
C ARG A 97 6.47 8.58 18.41
N PRO A 98 6.95 9.84 18.51
CA PRO A 98 7.13 10.49 19.79
C PRO A 98 5.80 10.82 20.48
N ASP A 99 5.81 10.89 21.81
CA ASP A 99 4.61 11.12 22.64
C ASP A 99 3.87 12.42 22.28
N GLU A 100 4.61 13.47 21.89
CA GLU A 100 4.05 14.76 21.46
C GLU A 100 3.20 14.65 20.18
N ARG A 101 3.35 13.54 19.43
CA ARG A 101 2.55 13.22 18.25
C ARG A 101 1.52 12.12 18.50
N GLY A 102 1.24 11.80 19.78
CA GLY A 102 0.30 10.78 20.18
C GLY A 102 0.93 9.45 20.58
N GLY A 103 2.25 9.32 20.53
CA GLY A 103 2.96 8.11 20.94
C GLY A 103 2.77 6.92 20.00
N VAL A 104 3.31 5.80 20.41
CA VAL A 104 3.19 4.51 19.69
C VAL A 104 1.84 3.87 20.06
N ASP A 105 1.12 3.37 19.06
CA ASP A 105 -0.15 2.67 19.25
C ASP A 105 0.07 1.20 19.60
N ASP A 106 -0.37 0.79 20.79
CA ASP A 106 -0.17 -0.58 21.29
C ASP A 106 -0.84 -1.65 20.42
N VAL A 107 -1.98 -1.32 19.80
CA VAL A 107 -2.66 -2.25 18.88
C VAL A 107 -1.83 -2.48 17.63
N THR A 108 -1.26 -1.41 17.08
CA THR A 108 -0.35 -1.51 15.93
C THR A 108 0.88 -2.36 16.26
N VAL A 109 1.48 -2.17 17.44
CA VAL A 109 2.64 -2.97 17.89
C VAL A 109 2.28 -4.44 18.05
N SER A 110 1.18 -4.74 18.74
CA SER A 110 0.74 -6.12 18.98
C SER A 110 0.42 -6.84 17.67
N CYS A 111 -0.41 -6.24 16.81
CA CYS A 111 -0.76 -6.85 15.52
C CYS A 111 0.48 -7.02 14.62
N PHE A 112 1.43 -6.08 14.66
CA PHE A 112 2.67 -6.20 13.90
C PHE A 112 3.53 -7.35 14.43
N ALA A 113 3.69 -7.47 15.75
CA ALA A 113 4.45 -8.56 16.36
C ALA A 113 3.83 -9.93 16.00
N GLU A 114 2.52 -10.09 16.16
CA GLU A 114 1.79 -11.31 15.79
C GLU A 114 1.92 -11.65 14.30
N ALA A 115 1.84 -10.61 13.41
CA ALA A 115 2.03 -10.83 11.98
C ALA A 115 3.46 -11.28 11.65
N MET A 116 4.47 -10.72 12.33
CA MET A 116 5.88 -11.08 12.10
C MET A 116 6.27 -12.41 12.74
N SER A 117 5.61 -12.86 13.80
CA SER A 117 5.80 -14.20 14.39
C SER A 117 4.99 -15.30 13.67
N GLY A 118 3.98 -14.91 12.88
CA GLY A 118 3.06 -15.85 12.22
C GLY A 118 1.89 -16.25 13.10
N GLU A 119 1.65 -15.56 14.20
CA GLU A 119 0.58 -15.80 15.18
C GLU A 119 -0.71 -15.03 14.86
N LEU A 120 -0.65 -14.06 13.94
CA LEU A 120 -1.83 -13.29 13.53
C LEU A 120 -2.80 -14.16 12.74
N GLU A 121 -3.88 -14.59 13.39
CA GLU A 121 -4.90 -15.45 12.77
C GLU A 121 -5.92 -14.65 11.95
N ALA A 122 -6.35 -13.48 12.45
CA ALA A 122 -7.37 -12.67 11.80
C ALA A 122 -7.26 -11.19 12.18
N VAL A 123 -7.65 -10.31 11.26
CA VAL A 123 -7.86 -8.89 11.52
C VAL A 123 -9.35 -8.59 11.37
N GLY A 124 -9.97 -8.13 12.47
CA GLY A 124 -11.38 -7.74 12.49
C GLY A 124 -11.55 -6.26 12.14
N PHE A 125 -12.52 -5.94 11.29
CA PHE A 125 -12.92 -4.57 11.00
C PHE A 125 -14.43 -4.47 10.76
N ARG A 126 -14.98 -3.27 10.90
CA ARG A 126 -16.39 -2.98 10.61
C ARG A 126 -16.53 -2.43 9.21
N THR A 127 -17.59 -2.86 8.50
CA THR A 127 -17.96 -2.36 7.18
C THR A 127 -19.32 -1.69 7.20
N ASP A 128 -19.60 -0.88 6.17
CA ASP A 128 -20.98 -0.49 5.87
C ASP A 128 -21.79 -1.72 5.45
N PRO A 129 -23.12 -1.73 5.65
CA PRO A 129 -24.01 -2.82 5.25
C PRO A 129 -23.94 -3.08 3.74
N GLY A 130 -24.25 -4.32 3.33
CA GLY A 130 -24.38 -4.72 1.92
C GLY A 130 -23.45 -5.84 1.46
N CYS A 131 -22.57 -6.31 2.34
CA CYS A 131 -21.69 -7.47 2.08
C CYS A 131 -21.90 -8.60 3.11
N ASP A 132 -23.06 -8.63 3.78
CA ASP A 132 -23.36 -9.62 4.81
C ASP A 132 -23.34 -11.04 4.22
N GLY A 133 -22.62 -11.94 4.89
CA GLY A 133 -22.46 -13.33 4.46
C GLY A 133 -21.47 -13.54 3.31
N LEU A 134 -20.81 -12.50 2.83
CA LEU A 134 -19.78 -12.63 1.80
C LEU A 134 -18.56 -13.35 2.38
N SER A 135 -18.19 -14.48 1.76
CA SER A 135 -16.97 -15.24 2.11
C SER A 135 -16.15 -15.48 0.84
N LEU A 136 -14.97 -14.88 0.77
CA LEU A 136 -14.12 -14.93 -0.42
C LEU A 136 -12.68 -15.27 -0.05
N ARG A 137 -12.01 -15.93 -0.96
CA ARG A 137 -10.56 -16.19 -0.89
C ARG A 137 -9.89 -15.74 -2.17
N GLY A 138 -8.80 -15.01 -2.05
CA GLY A 138 -8.02 -14.50 -3.19
C GLY A 138 -6.72 -13.85 -2.72
N THR A 139 -5.86 -13.53 -3.66
CA THR A 139 -4.67 -12.71 -3.40
C THR A 139 -5.10 -11.34 -2.92
N LEU A 140 -4.72 -10.97 -1.69
CA LEU A 140 -4.87 -9.60 -1.19
C LEU A 140 -3.74 -8.74 -1.77
N TRP A 141 -4.10 -7.64 -2.41
CA TRP A 141 -3.13 -6.76 -3.05
C TRP A 141 -3.65 -5.33 -3.13
N GLY A 142 -2.80 -4.38 -3.48
CA GLY A 142 -3.15 -2.97 -3.58
C GLY A 142 -2.37 -2.12 -2.59
N GLY A 143 -3.03 -1.22 -1.87
CA GLY A 143 -2.48 -0.26 -0.92
C GLY A 143 -2.91 1.16 -1.24
N ASN A 144 -1.98 2.12 -1.27
CA ASN A 144 -2.28 3.51 -1.56
C ASN A 144 -2.83 3.69 -2.98
N LEU A 145 -4.03 4.27 -3.10
CA LEU A 145 -4.77 4.39 -4.36
C LEU A 145 -4.01 5.20 -5.41
N THR A 146 -3.42 6.32 -5.01
CA THR A 146 -2.61 7.16 -5.90
C THR A 146 -1.42 6.37 -6.46
N MET A 147 -0.78 5.56 -5.62
CA MET A 147 0.34 4.71 -6.04
C MET A 147 -0.12 3.58 -6.97
N VAL A 148 -1.22 2.89 -6.65
CA VAL A 148 -1.80 1.86 -7.53
C VAL A 148 -2.09 2.43 -8.91
N ASN A 149 -2.71 3.61 -8.97
CA ASN A 149 -3.00 4.29 -10.24
C ASN A 149 -1.74 4.68 -11.01
N SER A 150 -0.74 5.22 -10.32
CA SER A 150 0.50 5.68 -10.98
C SER A 150 1.30 4.54 -11.61
N MET A 151 1.10 3.32 -11.14
CA MET A 151 1.78 2.14 -11.65
C MET A 151 1.08 1.51 -12.86
N MET A 152 -0.18 1.85 -13.14
CA MET A 152 -0.91 1.28 -14.29
C MET A 152 -0.19 1.52 -15.61
N GLY A 153 -0.13 0.49 -16.44
CA GLY A 153 0.55 0.55 -17.74
C GLY A 153 2.07 0.37 -17.67
N THR A 154 2.64 0.23 -16.46
CA THR A 154 4.06 -0.05 -16.27
C THR A 154 4.32 -1.55 -16.11
N PRO A 155 5.57 -2.04 -16.32
CA PRO A 155 5.92 -3.43 -16.07
C PRO A 155 5.86 -3.82 -14.57
N HIS A 156 5.75 -2.84 -13.69
CA HIS A 156 5.69 -3.02 -12.23
C HIS A 156 4.26 -3.16 -11.70
N PHE A 157 3.25 -3.04 -12.56
CA PHE A 157 1.85 -3.24 -12.19
C PHE A 157 1.47 -4.73 -12.26
N PRO A 158 1.05 -5.37 -11.14
CA PRO A 158 0.75 -6.79 -11.13
C PRO A 158 -0.55 -7.11 -11.87
N LYS A 159 -0.56 -8.22 -12.60
CA LYS A 159 -1.74 -8.74 -13.33
C LYS A 159 -2.54 -9.69 -12.46
N VAL A 160 -3.13 -9.19 -11.38
CA VAL A 160 -3.93 -9.99 -10.45
C VAL A 160 -5.36 -10.16 -10.97
N ARG A 161 -5.78 -11.42 -11.12
CA ARG A 161 -7.16 -11.80 -11.42
C ARG A 161 -7.75 -12.57 -10.24
N GLN A 162 -9.05 -12.41 -10.00
CA GLN A 162 -9.75 -13.07 -8.90
C GLN A 162 -9.11 -12.80 -7.52
N GLY A 163 -8.48 -11.61 -7.38
CA GLY A 163 -7.92 -11.14 -6.13
C GLY A 163 -8.91 -10.33 -5.28
N ILE A 164 -8.45 -9.87 -4.14
CA ILE A 164 -9.11 -8.89 -3.28
C ILE A 164 -8.25 -7.64 -3.32
N LEU A 165 -8.80 -6.56 -3.89
CA LEU A 165 -8.08 -5.29 -4.03
C LEU A 165 -8.36 -4.41 -2.82
N PHE A 166 -7.33 -4.12 -2.03
CA PHE A 166 -7.38 -3.18 -0.92
C PHE A 166 -6.88 -1.80 -1.37
N LEU A 167 -7.62 -0.74 -1.05
CA LEU A 167 -7.28 0.63 -1.41
C LEU A 167 -7.49 1.57 -0.22
N GLU A 168 -6.53 2.43 0.04
CA GLU A 168 -6.57 3.50 1.00
C GLU A 168 -5.90 4.75 0.42
N ASP A 169 -6.13 5.93 0.99
CA ASP A 169 -5.34 7.12 0.67
C ASP A 169 -5.45 8.18 1.75
N VAL A 170 -4.50 9.13 1.76
CA VAL A 170 -4.46 10.25 2.68
C VAL A 170 -4.35 11.57 1.89
N ASN A 171 -5.06 12.60 2.36
CA ASN A 171 -5.02 13.96 1.80
C ASN A 171 -5.48 14.07 0.33
N GLU A 172 -6.25 13.08 -0.16
CA GLU A 172 -6.87 13.11 -1.48
C GLU A 172 -8.34 13.52 -1.38
N HIS A 173 -8.74 14.55 -2.12
CA HIS A 173 -10.12 15.01 -2.16
C HIS A 173 -11.05 13.96 -2.81
N PRO A 174 -12.31 13.78 -2.36
CA PRO A 174 -13.21 12.77 -2.90
C PRO A 174 -13.32 12.71 -4.41
N TYR A 175 -13.28 13.84 -5.14
CA TYR A 175 -13.30 13.82 -6.60
C TYR A 175 -12.01 13.23 -7.22
N ARG A 176 -10.86 13.31 -6.53
CA ARG A 176 -9.62 12.68 -6.98
C ARG A 176 -9.68 11.18 -6.74
N ILE A 177 -10.23 10.76 -5.59
CA ILE A 177 -10.50 9.36 -5.28
C ILE A 177 -11.43 8.77 -6.33
N GLU A 178 -12.56 9.45 -6.64
CA GLU A 178 -13.49 9.01 -7.68
C GLU A 178 -12.80 8.84 -9.03
N ARG A 179 -12.06 9.87 -9.47
CA ARG A 179 -11.34 9.81 -10.74
C ARG A 179 -10.36 8.63 -10.79
N ALA A 180 -9.63 8.37 -9.70
CA ALA A 180 -8.68 7.29 -9.59
C ALA A 180 -9.38 5.91 -9.63
N LEU A 181 -10.49 5.75 -8.92
CA LEU A 181 -11.30 4.53 -8.95
C LEU A 181 -11.93 4.28 -10.33
N LEU A 182 -12.42 5.34 -10.97
CA LEU A 182 -12.97 5.25 -12.34
C LEU A 182 -11.87 4.90 -13.36
N GLN A 183 -10.65 5.36 -13.18
CA GLN A 183 -9.53 4.97 -14.03
C GLN A 183 -9.24 3.47 -13.89
N LEU A 184 -9.22 2.93 -12.67
CA LEU A 184 -9.08 1.48 -12.44
C LEU A 184 -10.25 0.68 -13.05
N HIS A 185 -11.48 1.23 -12.96
CA HIS A 185 -12.66 0.64 -13.57
C HIS A 185 -12.53 0.60 -15.10
N GLN A 186 -12.24 1.73 -15.74
CA GLN A 186 -12.11 1.86 -17.19
C GLN A 186 -10.95 1.02 -17.76
N ALA A 187 -9.88 0.83 -16.99
CA ALA A 187 -8.78 -0.08 -17.31
C ALA A 187 -9.13 -1.57 -17.10
N GLY A 188 -10.35 -1.88 -16.64
CA GLY A 188 -10.81 -3.25 -16.41
C GLY A 188 -10.25 -3.91 -15.15
N VAL A 189 -9.48 -3.19 -14.32
CA VAL A 189 -8.82 -3.74 -13.12
C VAL A 189 -9.86 -4.18 -12.09
N LEU A 190 -10.87 -3.31 -11.81
CA LEU A 190 -11.89 -3.60 -10.79
C LEU A 190 -12.75 -4.81 -11.15
N ALA A 191 -13.12 -4.95 -12.42
CA ALA A 191 -13.95 -6.06 -12.89
C ALA A 191 -13.25 -7.43 -12.82
N GLN A 192 -11.93 -7.45 -12.70
CA GLN A 192 -11.15 -8.69 -12.58
C GLN A 192 -11.04 -9.19 -11.13
N GLN A 193 -11.49 -8.40 -10.14
CA GLN A 193 -11.36 -8.75 -8.73
C GLN A 193 -12.61 -9.48 -8.21
N LYS A 194 -12.43 -10.28 -7.15
CA LYS A 194 -13.54 -10.88 -6.39
C LYS A 194 -14.21 -9.88 -5.45
N ALA A 195 -13.42 -8.98 -4.87
CA ALA A 195 -13.91 -7.90 -4.03
C ALA A 195 -12.93 -6.71 -4.06
N ILE A 196 -13.45 -5.55 -3.69
CA ILE A 196 -12.70 -4.33 -3.44
C ILE A 196 -12.93 -3.96 -1.98
N VAL A 197 -11.85 -3.78 -1.22
CA VAL A 197 -11.89 -3.31 0.16
C VAL A 197 -11.38 -1.88 0.19
N LEU A 198 -12.25 -0.96 0.54
CA LEU A 198 -11.90 0.44 0.74
C LEU A 198 -11.56 0.65 2.23
N GLY A 199 -10.29 0.93 2.50
CA GLY A 199 -9.80 1.27 3.83
C GLY A 199 -10.10 2.72 4.21
N ALA A 200 -9.19 3.34 4.94
CA ALA A 200 -9.33 4.73 5.36
C ALA A 200 -8.94 5.70 4.23
N PHE A 201 -9.76 6.74 4.04
CA PHE A 201 -9.47 7.88 3.18
C PHE A 201 -9.58 9.13 4.06
N THR A 202 -8.45 9.69 4.45
CA THR A 202 -8.39 10.70 5.52
C THR A 202 -7.77 12.01 5.08
N GLU A 203 -7.85 13.03 5.95
CA GLU A 203 -7.12 14.31 5.87
C GLU A 203 -7.37 15.17 4.63
N TYR A 204 -8.47 14.98 3.92
CA TYR A 204 -8.80 15.90 2.83
C TYR A 204 -9.51 17.17 3.32
N ARG A 205 -9.25 18.29 2.66
CA ARG A 205 -9.91 19.57 2.96
C ARG A 205 -11.25 19.64 2.25
N LYS A 206 -12.33 19.88 3.02
CA LYS A 206 -13.66 20.14 2.46
C LYS A 206 -13.67 21.49 1.74
N SER A 207 -14.43 21.59 0.65
CA SER A 207 -14.67 22.82 -0.10
C SER A 207 -16.15 23.22 -0.05
N PRO A 208 -16.49 24.49 0.04
CA PRO A 208 -17.87 24.95 -0.12
C PRO A 208 -18.50 24.55 -1.47
N LEU A 209 -17.68 24.32 -2.48
CA LEU A 209 -18.11 23.87 -3.80
C LEU A 209 -18.61 22.42 -3.81
N ASP A 210 -18.28 21.63 -2.79
CA ASP A 210 -18.67 20.22 -2.72
C ASP A 210 -20.19 20.03 -2.53
N ARG A 211 -20.87 20.99 -1.89
CA ARG A 211 -22.33 20.96 -1.68
C ARG A 211 -22.84 19.61 -1.17
N GLY A 212 -22.09 19.01 -0.22
CA GLY A 212 -22.40 17.70 0.36
C GLY A 212 -21.77 16.48 -0.34
N TYR A 213 -21.10 16.68 -1.47
CA TYR A 213 -20.32 15.62 -2.11
C TYR A 213 -19.16 15.18 -1.20
N ASN A 214 -19.02 13.88 -1.01
CA ASN A 214 -18.04 13.28 -0.10
C ASN A 214 -17.74 11.84 -0.51
N LEU A 215 -16.93 11.12 0.26
CA LEU A 215 -16.55 9.73 -0.03
C LEU A 215 -17.75 8.79 -0.16
N LYS A 216 -18.83 8.99 0.63
CA LYS A 216 -20.05 8.17 0.49
C LYS A 216 -20.69 8.36 -0.87
N SER A 217 -20.68 9.59 -1.41
CA SER A 217 -21.17 9.88 -2.76
C SER A 217 -20.34 9.14 -3.83
N VAL A 218 -19.01 9.11 -3.66
CA VAL A 218 -18.08 8.39 -4.53
C VAL A 218 -18.39 6.88 -4.52
N ILE A 219 -18.50 6.29 -3.33
CA ILE A 219 -18.76 4.85 -3.18
C ILE A 219 -20.13 4.48 -3.77
N ALA A 220 -21.17 5.28 -3.48
CA ALA A 220 -22.49 5.07 -4.03
C ALA A 220 -22.48 5.10 -5.57
N TYR A 221 -21.80 6.07 -6.17
CA TYR A 221 -21.65 6.14 -7.62
C TYR A 221 -20.84 4.94 -8.16
N LEU A 222 -19.71 4.60 -7.56
CA LEU A 222 -18.89 3.49 -8.01
C LEU A 222 -19.66 2.17 -8.01
N ARG A 223 -20.50 1.92 -6.99
CA ARG A 223 -21.39 0.73 -6.92
C ARG A 223 -22.40 0.64 -8.05
N THR A 224 -22.71 1.75 -8.72
CA THR A 224 -23.56 1.72 -9.96
C THR A 224 -22.74 1.34 -11.19
N GLN A 225 -21.42 1.47 -11.17
CA GLN A 225 -20.53 1.24 -12.31
C GLN A 225 -19.92 -0.15 -12.31
N VAL A 226 -19.73 -0.76 -11.14
CA VAL A 226 -19.04 -2.05 -11.00
C VAL A 226 -19.94 -3.09 -10.36
N LYS A 227 -19.82 -4.34 -10.82
CA LYS A 227 -20.54 -5.49 -10.25
C LYS A 227 -19.75 -6.16 -9.12
N THR A 228 -18.44 -5.89 -9.03
CA THR A 228 -17.56 -6.40 -7.99
C THR A 228 -18.02 -5.86 -6.63
N PRO A 229 -18.17 -6.69 -5.59
CA PRO A 229 -18.50 -6.24 -4.23
C PRO A 229 -17.50 -5.20 -3.71
N ILE A 230 -18.03 -4.14 -3.06
CA ILE A 230 -17.24 -3.04 -2.48
C ILE A 230 -17.67 -2.84 -1.04
#